data_58d8cdcc9808d264854990914654a306
#
_entry.id   58d8cdcc9808d264854990914654a306
#
_cell.length_a   1.000
_cell.length_b   1.000
_cell.length_c   1.000
_cell.angle_alpha   90.00
_cell.angle_beta   90.00
_cell.angle_gamma   90.00
#
_symmetry.space_group_name_H-M   'P 1'
#
loop_
_entity.id
_entity.type
_entity.pdbx_description
1 polymer ?
#
loop_
_entity_poly.entity_id
_entity_poly.type
_entity_poly.pdbx_seq_one_letter_code
_entity_poly.pdbx_strand_id
1 'polypeptide(L)'
;QHVRDSIAAANEAAYLAQLEIEREQAVADSLAAIGEMALDSARLEKTYGYFAAAGVGVEEQFAVENEKIRLTFSNKGGRVCAAEMKNYTRYDSLPLMLFADGDASLGFTLFTSDNRIISTKSLYFEPIVSKTDEAQIVTMRLAVDADAHIDFIYTIPNDDFMTSMEIKAHNMAQYLSPNTSSLDMQWQSLIRQNEKGRKFESRYATLNYKFVSDDMERLSELRNDSEKLAGKVRWVAFK
;
A
#
# COMPACT_ATOMS: atom_id res chain seq x y z
N GLN A 1 51.71 -22.23 48.09
CA GLN A 1 50.46 -22.85 47.68
C GLN A 1 49.24 -22.03 48.14
N HIS A 2 49.14 -21.63 49.39
CA HIS A 2 48.05 -20.86 49.98
C HIS A 2 47.71 -19.53 49.27
N VAL A 3 48.70 -18.79 48.77
CA VAL A 3 48.56 -17.53 48.06
C VAL A 3 47.97 -17.77 46.64
N ARG A 4 48.30 -18.85 45.95
CA ARG A 4 47.76 -19.21 44.65
C ARG A 4 46.30 -19.64 44.73
N ASP A 5 45.94 -20.36 45.75
CA ASP A 5 44.54 -20.82 45.98
C ASP A 5 43.65 -19.66 46.36
N SER A 6 44.18 -18.66 47.11
CA SER A 6 43.45 -17.41 47.41
C SER A 6 43.20 -16.52 46.17
N ILE A 7 44.19 -16.43 45.25
CA ILE A 7 44.02 -15.66 43.98
C ILE A 7 43.04 -16.35 43.05
N ALA A 8 43.06 -17.69 42.96
CA ALA A 8 42.14 -18.46 42.16
C ALA A 8 40.67 -18.27 42.63
N ALA A 9 40.45 -18.35 43.94
CA ALA A 9 39.12 -18.11 44.51
C ALA A 9 38.61 -16.67 44.31
N ALA A 10 39.51 -15.67 44.39
CA ALA A 10 39.16 -14.28 44.10
C ALA A 10 38.80 -14.05 42.62
N ASN A 11 39.52 -14.69 41.70
CA ASN A 11 39.23 -14.61 40.27
C ASN A 11 37.92 -15.32 39.91
N GLU A 12 37.65 -16.46 40.53
CA GLU A 12 36.38 -17.18 40.35
C GLU A 12 35.18 -16.38 40.89
N ALA A 13 35.31 -15.75 42.04
CA ALA A 13 34.28 -14.87 42.59
C ALA A 13 34.02 -13.64 41.70
N ALA A 14 35.09 -13.03 41.15
CA ALA A 14 34.99 -11.92 40.21
C ALA A 14 34.30 -12.33 38.91
N TYR A 15 34.60 -13.51 38.38
CA TYR A 15 33.95 -14.07 37.18
C TYR A 15 32.48 -14.36 37.39
N LEU A 16 32.10 -14.94 38.54
CA LEU A 16 30.73 -15.20 38.88
C LEU A 16 29.91 -13.89 39.05
N ALA A 17 30.51 -12.87 39.68
CA ALA A 17 29.89 -11.55 39.80
C ALA A 17 29.69 -10.89 38.44
N GLN A 18 30.64 -11.04 37.52
CA GLN A 18 30.51 -10.53 36.14
C GLN A 18 29.35 -11.21 35.38
N LEU A 19 29.24 -12.53 35.48
CA LEU A 19 28.15 -13.30 34.87
C LEU A 19 26.77 -12.90 35.43
N GLU A 20 26.69 -12.56 36.69
CA GLU A 20 25.48 -12.14 37.35
C GLU A 20 25.02 -10.75 36.83
N ILE A 21 25.97 -9.82 36.67
CA ILE A 21 25.75 -8.51 36.07
C ILE A 21 25.28 -8.63 34.60
N GLU A 22 25.97 -9.46 33.81
CA GLU A 22 25.57 -9.68 32.40
C GLU A 22 24.16 -10.29 32.28
N ARG A 23 23.80 -11.19 33.18
CA ARG A 23 22.47 -11.79 33.25
C ARG A 23 21.38 -10.76 33.61
N GLU A 24 21.65 -9.92 34.62
CA GLU A 24 20.73 -8.84 35.01
C GLU A 24 20.54 -7.84 33.88
N GLN A 25 21.63 -7.48 33.18
CA GLN A 25 21.59 -6.60 32.03
C GLN A 25 20.69 -7.19 30.89
N ALA A 26 20.93 -8.46 30.55
CA ALA A 26 20.17 -9.15 29.52
C ALA A 26 18.67 -9.23 29.85
N VAL A 27 18.32 -9.41 31.12
CA VAL A 27 16.93 -9.39 31.59
C VAL A 27 16.33 -7.99 31.47
N ALA A 28 17.09 -6.96 31.86
CA ALA A 28 16.65 -5.56 31.75
C ALA A 28 16.42 -5.16 30.30
N ASP A 29 17.33 -5.52 29.40
CA ASP A 29 17.20 -5.24 27.95
C ASP A 29 16.00 -5.97 27.35
N SER A 30 15.75 -7.22 27.76
CA SER A 30 14.57 -7.97 27.32
C SER A 30 13.26 -7.34 27.80
N LEU A 31 13.22 -6.88 29.04
CA LEU A 31 12.03 -6.19 29.60
C LEU A 31 11.79 -4.84 28.91
N ALA A 32 12.83 -4.10 28.57
CA ALA A 32 12.73 -2.85 27.83
C ALA A 32 12.16 -3.09 26.41
N ALA A 33 12.67 -4.12 25.71
CA ALA A 33 12.19 -4.49 24.39
C ALA A 33 10.68 -4.91 24.41
N ILE A 34 10.28 -5.69 25.41
CA ILE A 34 8.86 -6.06 25.60
C ILE A 34 8.00 -4.82 25.86
N GLY A 35 8.51 -3.86 26.64
CA GLY A 35 7.82 -2.60 26.93
C GLY A 35 7.62 -1.75 25.67
N GLU A 36 8.63 -1.63 24.80
CA GLU A 36 8.53 -0.93 23.52
C GLU A 36 7.53 -1.61 22.57
N MET A 37 7.58 -2.93 22.45
CA MET A 37 6.60 -3.68 21.64
C MET A 37 5.17 -3.50 22.13
N ALA A 38 4.95 -3.48 23.43
CA ALA A 38 3.63 -3.26 24.02
C ALA A 38 3.11 -1.84 23.76
N LEU A 39 3.99 -0.82 23.81
CA LEU A 39 3.63 0.57 23.50
C LEU A 39 3.29 0.73 22.02
N ASP A 40 4.04 0.09 21.12
CA ASP A 40 3.75 0.11 19.69
C ASP A 40 2.44 -0.60 19.37
N SER A 41 2.17 -1.73 19.98
CA SER A 41 0.90 -2.45 19.84
C SER A 41 -0.29 -1.60 20.27
N ALA A 42 -0.22 -0.96 21.45
CA ALA A 42 -1.26 -0.08 21.95
C ALA A 42 -1.49 1.15 21.06
N ARG A 43 -0.42 1.68 20.44
CA ARG A 43 -0.50 2.77 19.48
C ARG A 43 -1.19 2.35 18.18
N LEU A 44 -0.88 1.16 17.69
CA LEU A 44 -1.51 0.59 16.50
C LEU A 44 -3.00 0.32 16.72
N GLU A 45 -3.37 -0.30 17.84
CA GLU A 45 -4.76 -0.52 18.21
C GLU A 45 -5.53 0.80 18.33
N LYS A 46 -4.92 1.82 18.94
CA LYS A 46 -5.52 3.15 19.04
C LYS A 46 -5.75 3.78 17.66
N THR A 47 -4.79 3.59 16.71
CA THR A 47 -4.84 4.21 15.39
C THR A 47 -5.74 3.45 14.43
N TYR A 48 -5.58 2.14 14.36
CA TYR A 48 -6.19 1.30 13.34
C TYR A 48 -7.32 0.39 13.86
N GLY A 49 -7.51 0.25 15.19
CA GLY A 49 -8.55 -0.58 15.77
C GLY A 49 -8.50 -2.01 15.25
N TYR A 50 -9.57 -2.47 14.64
CA TYR A 50 -9.66 -3.81 14.04
C TYR A 50 -8.58 -4.12 12.99
N PHE A 51 -8.02 -3.10 12.36
CA PHE A 51 -6.97 -3.24 11.34
C PHE A 51 -5.55 -3.08 11.91
N ALA A 52 -5.37 -3.14 13.23
CA ALA A 52 -4.07 -2.91 13.87
C ALA A 52 -3.00 -3.88 13.37
N ALA A 53 -3.34 -5.16 13.16
CA ALA A 53 -2.42 -6.15 12.62
C ALA A 53 -1.92 -5.80 11.21
N ALA A 54 -2.78 -5.22 10.36
CA ALA A 54 -2.41 -4.76 9.04
C ALA A 54 -1.69 -3.40 9.03
N GLY A 55 -1.58 -2.73 10.17
CA GLY A 55 -0.81 -1.49 10.34
C GLY A 55 0.70 -1.70 10.42
N VAL A 56 1.16 -2.96 10.53
CA VAL A 56 2.57 -3.35 10.63
C VAL A 56 2.93 -4.27 9.47
N GLY A 57 4.06 -4.00 8.82
CA GLY A 57 4.56 -4.83 7.74
C GLY A 57 5.80 -4.25 7.10
N VAL A 58 6.39 -5.00 6.21
CA VAL A 58 7.46 -4.56 5.33
C VAL A 58 6.85 -4.32 3.95
N GLU A 59 7.13 -3.17 3.35
CA GLU A 59 6.67 -2.88 2.00
C GLU A 59 7.42 -3.76 1.00
N GLU A 60 6.66 -4.56 0.28
CA GLU A 60 7.17 -5.44 -0.77
C GLU A 60 6.49 -5.10 -2.10
N GLN A 61 7.28 -5.17 -3.16
CA GLN A 61 6.79 -4.93 -4.51
C GLN A 61 7.02 -6.17 -5.38
N PHE A 62 6.06 -6.46 -6.25
CA PHE A 62 6.16 -7.53 -7.23
C PHE A 62 5.50 -7.12 -8.55
N ALA A 63 5.96 -7.71 -9.66
CA ALA A 63 5.44 -7.39 -10.98
C ALA A 63 4.58 -8.53 -11.53
N VAL A 64 3.50 -8.15 -12.20
CA VAL A 64 2.67 -9.03 -13.01
C VAL A 64 2.57 -8.43 -14.40
N GLU A 65 2.76 -9.25 -15.44
CA GLU A 65 2.79 -8.75 -16.80
C GLU A 65 2.02 -9.65 -17.77
N ASN A 66 1.48 -9.02 -18.79
CA ASN A 66 0.97 -9.68 -19.97
C ASN A 66 1.80 -9.30 -21.20
N GLU A 67 1.29 -9.52 -22.41
CA GLU A 67 2.01 -9.17 -23.66
C GLU A 67 2.15 -7.66 -23.86
N LYS A 68 1.25 -6.84 -23.31
CA LYS A 68 1.13 -5.41 -23.58
C LYS A 68 1.59 -4.50 -22.43
N ILE A 69 1.37 -4.92 -21.18
CA ILE A 69 1.66 -4.12 -19.99
C ILE A 69 2.41 -4.92 -18.94
N ARG A 70 3.20 -4.20 -18.13
CA ARG A 70 3.77 -4.68 -16.87
C ARG A 70 3.29 -3.78 -15.74
N LEU A 71 2.60 -4.36 -14.77
CA LEU A 71 2.12 -3.69 -13.57
C LEU A 71 2.95 -4.10 -12.38
N THR A 72 3.47 -3.14 -11.64
CA THR A 72 4.12 -3.38 -10.35
C THR A 72 3.13 -3.08 -9.25
N PHE A 73 2.96 -4.02 -8.35
CA PHE A 73 2.09 -3.93 -7.19
C PHE A 73 2.91 -3.67 -5.93
N SER A 74 2.36 -2.92 -4.99
CA SER A 74 2.86 -2.81 -3.63
C SER A 74 1.84 -3.41 -2.66
N ASN A 75 2.31 -4.25 -1.73
CA ASN A 75 1.47 -4.78 -0.65
C ASN A 75 1.03 -3.66 0.30
N LYS A 76 1.76 -2.55 0.39
CA LYS A 76 1.34 -1.38 1.13
C LYS A 76 0.30 -0.60 0.35
N GLY A 77 -0.90 -0.53 0.91
CA GLY A 77 -2.08 0.04 0.26
C GLY A 77 -2.78 -0.91 -0.72
N GLY A 78 -2.22 -2.09 -1.01
CA GLY A 78 -2.80 -3.08 -1.94
C GLY A 78 -2.99 -2.55 -3.36
N ARG A 79 -2.04 -1.76 -3.87
CA ARG A 79 -2.20 -0.93 -5.08
C ARG A 79 -1.20 -1.26 -6.19
N VAL A 80 -1.54 -0.86 -7.40
CA VAL A 80 -0.55 -0.74 -8.49
C VAL A 80 0.28 0.52 -8.22
N CYS A 81 1.60 0.38 -8.16
CA CYS A 81 2.54 1.47 -7.93
C CYS A 81 3.33 1.88 -9.18
N ALA A 82 3.40 1.03 -10.22
CA ALA A 82 3.98 1.39 -11.50
C ALA A 82 3.25 0.66 -12.65
N ALA A 83 3.20 1.32 -13.82
CA ALA A 83 2.63 0.76 -15.04
C ALA A 83 3.53 1.10 -16.24
N GLU A 84 4.07 0.05 -16.87
CA GLU A 84 4.88 0.11 -18.07
C GLU A 84 4.07 -0.39 -19.28
N MET A 85 4.11 0.38 -20.37
CA MET A 85 3.55 -0.02 -21.66
C MET A 85 4.63 -0.78 -22.44
N LYS A 86 4.55 -2.11 -22.46
CA LYS A 86 5.52 -2.93 -23.22
C LYS A 86 5.43 -2.59 -24.70
N ASN A 87 6.56 -2.71 -25.39
CA ASN A 87 6.68 -2.39 -26.82
C ASN A 87 6.52 -0.91 -27.19
N TYR A 88 6.44 0.00 -26.20
CA TYR A 88 6.46 1.43 -26.42
C TYR A 88 7.66 2.07 -25.73
N THR A 89 8.22 3.10 -26.37
CA THR A 89 9.32 3.87 -25.81
C THR A 89 9.00 5.35 -25.81
N ARG A 90 9.60 6.07 -24.91
CA ARG A 90 9.60 7.52 -24.87
C ARG A 90 10.51 8.09 -25.98
N TYR A 91 10.49 9.41 -26.16
CA TYR A 91 11.34 10.12 -27.12
C TYR A 91 12.86 9.89 -26.91
N ASP A 92 13.29 9.52 -25.72
CA ASP A 92 14.69 9.24 -25.34
C ASP A 92 15.02 7.74 -25.39
N SER A 93 14.17 6.94 -26.00
CA SER A 93 14.28 5.48 -26.15
C SER A 93 14.20 4.68 -24.83
N LEU A 94 13.83 5.32 -23.72
CA LEU A 94 13.54 4.62 -22.48
C LEU A 94 12.14 3.98 -22.52
N PRO A 95 11.86 2.96 -21.70
CA PRO A 95 10.53 2.37 -21.59
C PRO A 95 9.45 3.40 -21.31
N LEU A 96 8.28 3.23 -21.93
CA LEU A 96 7.13 4.09 -21.68
C LEU A 96 6.45 3.72 -20.36
N MET A 97 6.65 4.55 -19.35
CA MET A 97 5.98 4.42 -18.06
C MET A 97 4.80 5.39 -18.00
N LEU A 98 3.60 4.86 -17.78
CA LEU A 98 2.43 5.71 -17.49
C LEU A 98 2.61 6.41 -16.13
N PHE A 99 3.10 5.67 -15.16
CA PHE A 99 3.55 6.16 -13.86
C PHE A 99 4.54 5.15 -13.26
N ALA A 100 5.39 5.61 -12.36
CA ALA A 100 6.30 4.78 -11.58
C ALA A 100 6.06 5.00 -10.09
N ASP A 101 6.77 4.23 -9.26
CA ASP A 101 6.63 4.35 -7.81
C ASP A 101 6.90 5.78 -7.32
N GLY A 102 6.01 6.28 -6.47
CA GLY A 102 5.98 7.67 -6.02
C GLY A 102 5.20 8.64 -6.91
N ASP A 103 4.92 8.32 -8.18
CA ASP A 103 4.13 9.19 -9.06
C ASP A 103 2.63 9.09 -8.81
N ALA A 104 2.15 7.91 -8.45
CA ALA A 104 0.73 7.64 -8.28
C ALA A 104 0.40 7.10 -6.89
N SER A 105 -0.74 7.50 -6.39
CA SER A 105 -1.28 7.01 -5.13
C SER A 105 -2.77 6.74 -5.29
N LEU A 106 -3.19 5.54 -4.96
CA LEU A 106 -4.57 5.11 -4.89
C LEU A 106 -4.84 4.59 -3.49
N GLY A 107 -5.97 4.94 -2.92
CA GLY A 107 -6.40 4.41 -1.64
C GLY A 107 -7.86 4.72 -1.36
N PHE A 108 -8.39 4.02 -0.36
CA PHE A 108 -9.77 4.13 0.05
C PHE A 108 -9.86 4.48 1.52
N THR A 109 -10.93 5.14 1.90
CA THR A 109 -11.23 5.48 3.29
C THR A 109 -12.24 4.49 3.83
N LEU A 110 -11.87 3.78 4.89
CA LEU A 110 -12.73 2.85 5.61
C LEU A 110 -13.29 3.56 6.84
N PHE A 111 -14.61 3.50 7.00
CA PHE A 111 -15.30 3.94 8.20
C PHE A 111 -15.65 2.71 9.03
N THR A 112 -15.11 2.61 10.24
CA THR A 112 -15.27 1.43 11.08
C THR A 112 -16.44 1.59 12.07
N SER A 113 -16.97 0.47 12.57
CA SER A 113 -18.06 0.44 13.55
C SER A 113 -17.69 1.06 14.90
N ASP A 114 -16.39 1.12 15.21
CA ASP A 114 -15.83 1.78 16.40
C ASP A 114 -15.46 3.26 16.15
N ASN A 115 -16.06 3.88 15.11
CA ASN A 115 -15.94 5.30 14.74
C ASN A 115 -14.52 5.77 14.34
N ARG A 116 -13.70 4.91 13.77
CA ARG A 116 -12.42 5.31 13.17
C ARG A 116 -12.57 5.57 11.69
N ILE A 117 -11.68 6.44 11.20
CA ILE A 117 -11.50 6.74 9.77
C ILE A 117 -10.10 6.26 9.40
N ILE A 118 -10.02 5.23 8.59
CA ILE A 118 -8.76 4.55 8.27
C ILE A 118 -8.50 4.64 6.77
N SER A 119 -7.31 5.11 6.40
CA SER A 119 -6.88 5.08 5.00
C SER A 119 -6.18 3.75 4.70
N THR A 120 -6.60 3.08 3.63
CA THR A 120 -5.96 1.84 3.18
C THR A 120 -4.51 2.03 2.73
N LYS A 121 -4.10 3.27 2.40
CA LYS A 121 -2.73 3.60 1.96
C LYS A 121 -1.64 3.24 2.97
N SER A 122 -1.98 3.21 4.25
CA SER A 122 -1.05 2.91 5.34
C SER A 122 -1.10 1.45 5.81
N LEU A 123 -1.99 0.64 5.24
CA LEU A 123 -2.17 -0.75 5.64
C LEU A 123 -1.43 -1.70 4.70
N TYR A 124 -1.00 -2.82 5.24
CA TYR A 124 -0.31 -3.89 4.52
C TYR A 124 -1.29 -5.00 4.16
N PHE A 125 -1.26 -5.38 2.90
CA PHE A 125 -2.12 -6.40 2.31
C PHE A 125 -1.31 -7.66 2.05
N GLU A 126 -1.94 -8.80 2.10
CA GLU A 126 -1.37 -10.08 1.68
C GLU A 126 -1.64 -10.28 0.18
N PRO A 127 -0.60 -10.41 -0.67
CA PRO A 127 -0.78 -10.65 -2.08
C PRO A 127 -1.03 -12.13 -2.37
N ILE A 128 -2.08 -12.41 -3.14
CA ILE A 128 -2.42 -13.74 -3.64
C ILE A 128 -2.50 -13.65 -5.17
N VAL A 129 -1.59 -14.32 -5.86
CA VAL A 129 -1.53 -14.31 -7.32
C VAL A 129 -1.98 -15.64 -7.88
N SER A 130 -2.90 -15.60 -8.82
CA SER A 130 -3.38 -16.79 -9.55
C SER A 130 -3.44 -16.48 -11.05
N LYS A 131 -3.44 -17.54 -11.86
CA LYS A 131 -3.48 -17.45 -13.31
C LYS A 131 -4.56 -18.36 -13.86
N THR A 132 -5.33 -17.85 -14.80
CA THR A 132 -6.28 -18.59 -15.62
C THR A 132 -5.81 -18.61 -17.07
N ASP A 133 -6.53 -19.30 -17.93
CA ASP A 133 -6.24 -19.32 -19.38
C ASP A 133 -6.45 -17.94 -20.03
N GLU A 134 -7.28 -17.07 -19.44
CA GLU A 134 -7.68 -15.78 -20.01
C GLU A 134 -6.99 -14.59 -19.33
N ALA A 135 -6.61 -14.71 -18.06
CA ALA A 135 -6.11 -13.59 -17.26
C ALA A 135 -5.21 -14.03 -16.11
N GLN A 136 -4.39 -13.09 -15.64
CA GLN A 136 -3.76 -13.15 -14.32
C GLN A 136 -4.62 -12.37 -13.32
N ILE A 137 -4.77 -12.93 -12.12
CA ILE A 137 -5.58 -12.35 -11.05
C ILE A 137 -4.67 -12.08 -9.86
N VAL A 138 -4.63 -10.84 -9.43
CA VAL A 138 -3.93 -10.40 -8.22
C VAL A 138 -4.97 -10.01 -7.19
N THR A 139 -5.04 -10.75 -6.11
CA THR A 139 -5.89 -10.41 -4.96
C THR A 139 -5.00 -9.87 -3.85
N MET A 140 -5.24 -8.63 -3.47
CA MET A 140 -4.63 -7.99 -2.30
C MET A 140 -5.61 -8.11 -1.14
N ARG A 141 -5.30 -8.95 -0.17
CA ARG A 141 -6.17 -9.23 0.97
C ARG A 141 -5.81 -8.38 2.17
N LEU A 142 -6.77 -7.64 2.67
CA LEU A 142 -6.70 -6.93 3.93
C LEU A 142 -7.52 -7.72 4.98
N ALA A 143 -6.83 -8.54 5.76
CA ALA A 143 -7.46 -9.35 6.79
C ALA A 143 -7.68 -8.54 8.09
N VAL A 144 -8.80 -8.80 8.74
CA VAL A 144 -9.11 -8.34 10.11
C VAL A 144 -8.97 -9.51 11.08
N ASP A 145 -9.49 -10.68 10.68
CA ASP A 145 -9.35 -11.95 11.38
C ASP A 145 -9.30 -13.11 10.35
N ALA A 146 -9.43 -14.35 10.83
CA ALA A 146 -9.35 -15.55 9.99
C ALA A 146 -10.48 -15.61 8.93
N ASP A 147 -11.64 -15.05 9.20
CA ASP A 147 -12.85 -15.17 8.38
C ASP A 147 -13.31 -13.84 7.79
N ALA A 148 -12.80 -12.70 8.28
CA ALA A 148 -13.21 -11.36 7.86
C ALA A 148 -12.06 -10.62 7.16
N HIS A 149 -12.30 -10.21 5.91
CA HIS A 149 -11.30 -9.52 5.10
C HIS A 149 -11.93 -8.67 4.00
N ILE A 150 -11.13 -7.76 3.46
CA ILE A 150 -11.43 -6.99 2.24
C ILE A 150 -10.42 -7.40 1.18
N ASP A 151 -10.90 -7.82 0.02
CA ASP A 151 -10.08 -8.19 -1.13
C ASP A 151 -10.15 -7.10 -2.20
N PHE A 152 -8.99 -6.61 -2.64
CA PHE A 152 -8.83 -5.83 -3.85
C PHE A 152 -8.38 -6.77 -4.97
N ILE A 153 -9.29 -7.08 -5.88
CA ILE A 153 -9.10 -8.09 -6.93
C ILE A 153 -8.82 -7.39 -8.24
N TYR A 154 -7.59 -7.53 -8.74
CA TYR A 154 -7.17 -7.02 -10.03
C TYR A 154 -7.17 -8.15 -11.05
N THR A 155 -7.88 -7.95 -12.17
CA THR A 155 -7.88 -8.88 -13.29
C THR A 155 -7.12 -8.27 -14.46
N ILE A 156 -6.05 -8.93 -14.90
CA ILE A 156 -5.13 -8.52 -15.95
C ILE A 156 -5.28 -9.52 -17.10
N PRO A 157 -6.08 -9.22 -18.16
CA PRO A 157 -6.24 -10.11 -19.31
C PRO A 157 -4.91 -10.36 -20.01
N ASN A 158 -4.74 -11.53 -20.63
CA ASN A 158 -3.45 -11.92 -21.22
C ASN A 158 -3.03 -11.04 -22.41
N ASP A 159 -4.00 -10.49 -23.15
CA ASP A 159 -3.77 -9.68 -24.36
C ASP A 159 -4.64 -8.41 -24.39
N ASP A 160 -4.62 -7.62 -23.31
CA ASP A 160 -5.32 -6.33 -23.27
C ASP A 160 -4.53 -5.32 -22.42
N PHE A 161 -4.71 -4.04 -22.70
CA PHE A 161 -4.25 -2.93 -21.85
C PHE A 161 -5.18 -2.66 -20.68
N MET A 162 -6.46 -3.01 -20.84
CA MET A 162 -7.48 -2.73 -19.84
C MET A 162 -7.41 -3.76 -18.71
N THR A 163 -7.23 -3.27 -17.51
CA THR A 163 -7.31 -4.06 -16.28
C THR A 163 -8.54 -3.66 -15.49
N SER A 164 -9.14 -4.58 -14.78
CA SER A 164 -10.24 -4.28 -13.86
C SER A 164 -9.79 -4.40 -12.41
N MET A 165 -10.45 -3.63 -11.55
CA MET A 165 -10.31 -3.73 -10.10
C MET A 165 -11.69 -3.89 -9.48
N GLU A 166 -11.87 -4.90 -8.66
CA GLU A 166 -13.07 -5.14 -7.88
C GLU A 166 -12.71 -5.15 -6.38
N ILE A 167 -13.58 -4.60 -5.54
CA ILE A 167 -13.42 -4.63 -4.09
C ILE A 167 -14.52 -5.50 -3.51
N LYS A 168 -14.12 -6.54 -2.77
CA LYS A 168 -15.05 -7.44 -2.07
C LYS A 168 -14.80 -7.42 -0.58
N ALA A 169 -15.87 -7.28 0.18
CA ALA A 169 -15.86 -7.37 1.64
C ALA A 169 -16.49 -8.70 2.06
N HIS A 170 -15.74 -9.51 2.81
CA HIS A 170 -16.18 -10.80 3.33
C HIS A 170 -16.33 -10.70 4.85
N ASN A 171 -17.51 -10.99 5.35
CA ASN A 171 -17.84 -10.99 6.78
C ASN A 171 -17.50 -9.68 7.53
N MET A 172 -17.50 -8.55 6.79
CA MET A 172 -17.07 -7.25 7.33
C MET A 172 -18.19 -6.45 8.05
N ALA A 173 -19.41 -6.97 8.13
CA ALA A 173 -20.57 -6.23 8.65
C ALA A 173 -20.41 -5.73 10.10
N GLN A 174 -19.68 -6.45 10.94
CA GLN A 174 -19.43 -6.04 12.33
C GLN A 174 -18.25 -5.06 12.50
N TYR A 175 -17.39 -4.95 11.49
CA TYR A 175 -16.17 -4.13 11.53
C TYR A 175 -16.33 -2.79 10.82
N LEU A 176 -17.18 -2.73 9.79
CA LEU A 176 -17.45 -1.51 9.05
C LEU A 176 -18.69 -0.80 9.55
N SER A 177 -18.72 0.52 9.44
CA SER A 177 -19.87 1.33 9.86
C SER A 177 -21.10 1.00 9.01
N PRO A 178 -22.23 0.63 9.61
CA PRO A 178 -23.45 0.32 8.89
C PRO A 178 -24.07 1.55 8.17
N ASN A 179 -23.66 2.75 8.56
CA ASN A 179 -24.17 4.00 8.00
C ASN A 179 -23.41 4.43 6.72
N THR A 180 -22.36 3.69 6.32
CA THR A 180 -21.56 4.01 5.14
C THR A 180 -22.11 3.28 3.94
N SER A 181 -22.69 4.02 2.99
CA SER A 181 -23.26 3.49 1.74
C SER A 181 -22.33 3.62 0.54
N SER A 182 -21.17 4.26 0.71
CA SER A 182 -20.18 4.50 -0.34
C SER A 182 -18.77 4.34 0.20
N LEU A 183 -17.85 4.01 -0.68
CA LEU A 183 -16.43 3.92 -0.38
C LEU A 183 -15.74 5.15 -0.99
N ASP A 184 -15.11 5.97 -0.15
CA ASP A 184 -14.38 7.15 -0.60
C ASP A 184 -13.05 6.74 -1.19
N MET A 185 -12.82 7.10 -2.45
CA MET A 185 -11.58 6.84 -3.18
C MET A 185 -10.74 8.11 -3.31
N GLN A 186 -9.46 8.01 -3.05
CA GLN A 186 -8.47 9.04 -3.33
C GLN A 186 -7.48 8.52 -4.37
N TRP A 187 -7.48 9.15 -5.53
CA TRP A 187 -6.55 8.84 -6.61
C TRP A 187 -5.76 10.09 -6.99
N GLN A 188 -4.44 9.97 -6.99
CA GLN A 188 -3.50 11.02 -7.37
C GLN A 188 -2.51 10.44 -8.38
N SER A 189 -2.12 11.22 -9.38
CA SER A 189 -1.12 10.82 -10.34
C SER A 189 -0.31 12.02 -10.83
N LEU A 190 1.01 11.85 -10.88
CA LEU A 190 1.92 12.72 -11.60
C LEU A 190 2.00 12.23 -13.05
N ILE A 191 1.60 13.07 -14.00
CA ILE A 191 1.68 12.76 -15.43
C ILE A 191 3.10 13.02 -15.90
N ARG A 192 3.80 11.96 -16.36
CA ARG A 192 5.17 12.03 -16.85
C ARG A 192 5.21 12.56 -18.27
N GLN A 193 6.30 13.28 -18.59
CA GLN A 193 6.59 13.68 -19.96
C GLN A 193 7.10 12.48 -20.76
N ASN A 194 6.43 12.17 -21.86
CA ASN A 194 6.76 11.05 -22.75
C ASN A 194 7.24 11.51 -24.13
N GLU A 195 6.84 12.70 -24.57
CA GLU A 195 7.17 13.25 -25.87
C GLU A 195 8.26 14.33 -25.80
N LYS A 196 8.99 14.53 -26.91
CA LYS A 196 9.99 15.59 -27.00
C LYS A 196 9.32 16.95 -27.08
N GLY A 197 9.66 17.82 -26.14
CA GLY A 197 9.16 19.19 -26.13
C GLY A 197 7.97 19.41 -25.21
N ARG A 198 8.26 19.69 -23.94
CA ARG A 198 7.26 19.93 -22.88
C ARG A 198 6.15 20.92 -23.28
N LYS A 199 6.49 22.01 -23.97
CA LYS A 199 5.50 23.00 -24.40
C LYS A 199 4.46 22.45 -25.38
N PHE A 200 4.82 21.42 -26.13
CA PHE A 200 3.91 20.77 -27.07
C PHE A 200 3.04 19.76 -26.30
N GLU A 201 3.65 18.89 -25.54
CA GLU A 201 2.96 17.84 -24.79
C GLU A 201 1.98 18.42 -23.75
N SER A 202 2.38 19.46 -23.02
CA SER A 202 1.55 20.08 -22.00
C SER A 202 0.24 20.69 -22.54
N ARG A 203 0.15 20.99 -23.82
CA ARG A 203 -1.13 21.42 -24.43
C ARG A 203 -2.19 20.33 -24.45
N TYR A 204 -1.75 19.08 -24.36
CA TYR A 204 -2.61 17.90 -24.37
C TYR A 204 -2.73 17.25 -23.00
N ALA A 205 -1.91 17.66 -22.02
CA ALA A 205 -2.01 17.18 -20.66
C ALA A 205 -3.27 17.75 -20.02
N THR A 206 -4.21 16.88 -19.73
CA THR A 206 -5.51 17.25 -19.18
C THR A 206 -6.03 16.16 -18.25
N LEU A 207 -6.86 16.54 -17.30
CA LEU A 207 -7.74 15.61 -16.62
C LEU A 207 -9.12 15.68 -17.31
N ASN A 208 -9.51 14.59 -17.92
CA ASN A 208 -10.82 14.49 -18.56
C ASN A 208 -11.74 13.66 -17.70
N TYR A 209 -13.02 14.03 -17.65
CA TYR A 209 -14.06 13.26 -16.98
C TYR A 209 -15.36 13.32 -17.75
N LYS A 210 -16.18 12.28 -17.62
CA LYS A 210 -17.47 12.20 -18.29
C LYS A 210 -18.54 11.83 -17.30
N PHE A 211 -19.60 12.62 -17.26
CA PHE A 211 -20.83 12.27 -16.55
C PHE A 211 -21.58 11.13 -17.25
N VAL A 212 -22.44 10.44 -16.52
CA VAL A 212 -23.27 9.36 -17.10
C VAL A 212 -24.28 9.92 -18.11
N SER A 213 -24.80 11.10 -17.85
CA SER A 213 -25.91 11.75 -18.59
C SER A 213 -25.48 12.94 -19.44
N ASP A 214 -24.18 13.27 -19.48
CA ASP A 214 -23.71 14.52 -20.04
C ASP A 214 -22.47 14.35 -20.91
N ASP A 215 -21.97 15.43 -21.50
CA ASP A 215 -20.80 15.45 -22.33
C ASP A 215 -19.49 15.30 -21.51
N MET A 216 -18.38 15.19 -22.21
CA MET A 216 -17.06 15.12 -21.64
C MET A 216 -16.59 16.53 -21.25
N GLU A 217 -16.16 16.66 -20.02
CA GLU A 217 -15.55 17.86 -19.46
C GLU A 217 -14.05 17.65 -19.22
N ARG A 218 -13.31 18.73 -19.02
CA ARG A 218 -11.86 18.68 -18.77
C ARG A 218 -11.39 19.78 -17.84
N LEU A 219 -10.33 19.47 -17.07
CA LEU A 219 -9.50 20.42 -16.35
C LEU A 219 -8.15 20.54 -17.07
N SER A 220 -7.63 21.76 -17.16
CA SER A 220 -6.37 22.06 -17.86
C SER A 220 -5.20 22.10 -16.87
N GLU A 221 -4.02 21.58 -17.29
CA GLU A 221 -2.77 21.68 -16.51
C GLU A 221 -2.20 23.12 -16.45
N LEU A 222 -2.64 24.02 -17.33
CA LEU A 222 -2.08 25.36 -17.45
C LEU A 222 -2.38 26.25 -16.22
N ARG A 223 -3.26 25.83 -15.34
CA ARG A 223 -3.62 26.52 -14.10
C ARG A 223 -4.07 25.52 -13.05
N ASN A 224 -3.98 25.93 -11.77
CA ASN A 224 -4.64 25.18 -10.71
C ASN A 224 -6.15 25.28 -10.92
N ASP A 225 -6.79 24.15 -11.04
CA ASP A 225 -8.22 24.06 -11.29
C ASP A 225 -8.86 22.98 -10.42
N SER A 226 -10.13 23.13 -10.14
CA SER A 226 -10.90 22.17 -9.35
C SER A 226 -12.37 22.21 -9.77
N GLU A 227 -13.00 21.05 -9.78
CA GLU A 227 -14.41 20.91 -10.10
C GLU A 227 -15.11 20.08 -9.02
N LYS A 228 -16.26 20.58 -8.55
CA LYS A 228 -17.15 19.84 -7.68
C LYS A 228 -18.19 19.14 -8.55
N LEU A 229 -18.04 17.83 -8.71
CA LEU A 229 -18.91 17.03 -9.56
C LEU A 229 -20.34 16.99 -9.01
N ALA A 230 -21.29 17.48 -9.79
CA ALA A 230 -22.70 17.56 -9.41
C ALA A 230 -23.48 16.27 -9.71
N GLY A 231 -22.90 15.33 -10.45
CA GLY A 231 -23.57 14.10 -10.89
C GLY A 231 -22.65 12.88 -10.89
N LYS A 232 -23.21 11.73 -11.24
CA LYS A 232 -22.45 10.48 -11.35
C LYS A 232 -21.49 10.55 -12.54
N VAL A 233 -20.21 10.32 -12.27
CA VAL A 233 -19.16 10.25 -13.28
C VAL A 233 -19.06 8.82 -13.81
N ARG A 234 -18.97 8.69 -15.13
CA ARG A 234 -18.80 7.41 -15.80
C ARG A 234 -17.33 6.98 -15.84
N TRP A 235 -16.43 7.93 -16.11
CA TRP A 235 -15.00 7.71 -16.13
C TRP A 235 -14.21 9.00 -15.90
N VAL A 236 -12.99 8.85 -15.46
CA VAL A 236 -11.97 9.90 -15.34
C VAL A 236 -10.72 9.41 -16.05
N ALA A 237 -10.03 10.28 -16.78
CA ALA A 237 -8.78 9.96 -17.46
C ALA A 237 -7.74 11.07 -17.24
N PHE A 238 -6.55 10.67 -16.85
CA PHE A 238 -5.35 11.50 -16.89
C PHE A 238 -4.70 11.32 -18.27
N LYS A 239 -4.39 12.42 -18.94
CA LYS A 239 -3.78 12.42 -20.25
C LYS A 239 -2.60 13.35 -20.30
#